data_bea734f0e6149f2efa0f078c1b62975e
#
_entry.id   bea734f0e6149f2efa0f078c1b62975e
#
_cell.length_a   1.000
_cell.length_b   1.000
_cell.length_c   1.000
_cell.angle_alpha   90.00
_cell.angle_beta   90.00
_cell.angle_gamma   90.00
#
_symmetry.space_group_name_H-M   'P 1'
#
loop_
_entity.id
_entity.type
_entity.pdbx_description
1 polymer ?
#
loop_
_entity_poly.entity_id
_entity_poly.type
_entity_poly.pdbx_seq_one_letter_code
_entity_poly.pdbx_strand_id
1 'polypeptide(L)'
;MRHIITGGSGFTGQILIRKLLQNGNEVVNFDIKKYTDCTLEKQSQFVYGDIRSVQDIRKLNLQPDDIVYHLAARQFADNVPRSNRQAWFFEVNVTGTQNILQAMSAAGTTRMVFFSTDMTYGMVNSCPVSEDHPQNPLGPYGSSKVEAEKLIRSYEKLNATIFRPRLITGAGRLGILGKLFRLISLNLPVPMIGNGTNRYQMVSVDDCVTAALQACKNNFPRENFNLGSLNPPTTRELLEAIIKHANSKSFLIPVPARLIKPVLSGLDKIGMTLLYPEQYAIADQNTLLDITKVNQLLGWSPSCSDITAMCAAYDNYINIKKTQ
;
A
#
# COMPACT_ATOMS: atom_id res chain seq x y z
N MET A 1 -21.14 -9.43 -12.57
CA MET A 1 -20.74 -9.52 -11.13
C MET A 1 -20.43 -8.13 -10.65
N ARG A 2 -20.88 -7.79 -9.46
CA ARG A 2 -20.69 -6.49 -8.86
C ARG A 2 -19.39 -6.49 -8.02
N HIS A 3 -18.54 -5.51 -8.24
CA HIS A 3 -17.27 -5.35 -7.56
C HIS A 3 -17.39 -4.24 -6.51
N ILE A 4 -17.22 -4.57 -5.25
CA ILE A 4 -17.30 -3.65 -4.12
C ILE A 4 -15.89 -3.29 -3.69
N ILE A 5 -15.55 -2.02 -3.73
CA ILE A 5 -14.22 -1.54 -3.32
C ILE A 5 -14.37 -0.66 -2.09
N THR A 6 -13.91 -1.11 -0.93
CA THR A 6 -13.78 -0.25 0.23
C THR A 6 -12.46 0.53 0.16
N GLY A 7 -12.49 1.82 0.42
CA GLY A 7 -11.31 2.67 0.22
C GLY A 7 -11.02 2.95 -1.26
N GLY A 8 -12.05 2.88 -2.12
CA GLY A 8 -11.90 3.03 -3.56
C GLY A 8 -11.49 4.43 -4.03
N SER A 9 -11.69 5.45 -3.21
CA SER A 9 -11.19 6.81 -3.50
C SER A 9 -9.71 7.02 -3.18
N GLY A 10 -9.07 6.00 -2.58
CA GLY A 10 -7.64 6.00 -2.31
C GLY A 10 -6.77 5.78 -3.55
N PHE A 11 -5.44 5.86 -3.38
CA PHE A 11 -4.46 5.74 -4.45
C PHE A 11 -4.62 4.46 -5.28
N THR A 12 -4.60 3.30 -4.65
CA THR A 12 -4.76 1.99 -5.34
C THR A 12 -6.19 1.79 -5.81
N GLY A 13 -7.17 2.26 -5.02
CA GLY A 13 -8.59 2.06 -5.28
C GLY A 13 -9.05 2.70 -6.59
N GLN A 14 -8.67 3.95 -6.86
CA GLN A 14 -9.06 4.63 -8.10
C GLN A 14 -8.51 3.95 -9.36
N ILE A 15 -7.29 3.41 -9.30
CA ILE A 15 -6.68 2.68 -10.43
C ILE A 15 -7.39 1.34 -10.63
N LEU A 16 -7.70 0.62 -9.54
CA LEU A 16 -8.47 -0.63 -9.60
C LEU A 16 -9.86 -0.39 -10.20
N ILE A 17 -10.57 0.63 -9.73
CA ILE A 17 -11.91 1.00 -10.24
C ILE A 17 -11.85 1.30 -11.73
N ARG A 18 -10.91 2.13 -12.17
CA ARG A 18 -10.72 2.45 -13.60
C ARG A 18 -10.53 1.18 -14.42
N LYS A 19 -9.69 0.26 -13.93
CA LYS A 19 -9.40 -0.99 -14.65
C LYS A 19 -10.61 -1.94 -14.70
N LEU A 20 -11.37 -2.02 -13.61
CA LEU A 20 -12.62 -2.81 -13.58
C LEU A 20 -13.67 -2.25 -14.53
N LEU A 21 -13.86 -0.92 -14.56
CA LEU A 21 -14.79 -0.25 -15.47
C LEU A 21 -14.38 -0.45 -16.95
N GLN A 22 -13.08 -0.36 -17.25
CA GLN A 22 -12.56 -0.65 -18.60
C GLN A 22 -12.86 -2.09 -19.06
N ASN A 23 -12.95 -3.02 -18.12
CA ASN A 23 -13.31 -4.41 -18.37
C ASN A 23 -14.83 -4.64 -18.40
N GLY A 24 -15.66 -3.59 -18.35
CA GLY A 24 -17.11 -3.67 -18.41
C GLY A 24 -17.79 -4.16 -17.12
N ASN A 25 -17.11 -4.08 -15.98
CA ASN A 25 -17.66 -4.53 -14.70
C ASN A 25 -18.52 -3.45 -14.03
N GLU A 26 -19.51 -3.87 -13.27
CA GLU A 26 -20.24 -3.02 -12.34
C GLU A 26 -19.40 -2.79 -11.08
N VAL A 27 -19.23 -1.53 -10.69
CA VAL A 27 -18.33 -1.13 -9.61
C VAL A 27 -19.04 -0.25 -8.60
N VAL A 28 -18.90 -0.60 -7.30
CA VAL A 28 -19.34 0.18 -6.16
C VAL A 28 -18.12 0.63 -5.36
N ASN A 29 -17.94 1.94 -5.22
CA ASN A 29 -16.93 2.52 -4.34
C ASN A 29 -17.56 2.86 -2.99
N PHE A 30 -17.06 2.27 -1.92
CA PHE A 30 -17.43 2.60 -0.55
C PHE A 30 -16.29 3.31 0.15
N ASP A 31 -16.45 4.59 0.41
CA ASP A 31 -15.39 5.42 0.99
C ASP A 31 -15.95 6.58 1.82
N ILE A 32 -15.13 7.09 2.74
CA ILE A 32 -15.40 8.31 3.51
C ILE A 32 -15.08 9.59 2.71
N LYS A 33 -14.48 9.46 1.54
CA LYS A 33 -14.12 10.57 0.66
C LYS A 33 -14.63 10.30 -0.75
N LYS A 34 -15.05 11.36 -1.43
CA LYS A 34 -15.36 11.27 -2.86
C LYS A 34 -14.10 11.08 -3.71
N TYR A 35 -14.30 10.67 -4.95
CA TYR A 35 -13.22 10.63 -5.94
C TYR A 35 -12.56 11.99 -6.14
N THR A 36 -11.28 11.95 -6.48
CA THR A 36 -10.58 13.10 -7.07
C THR A 36 -10.80 13.17 -8.58
N ASP A 37 -11.11 12.05 -9.20
CA ASP A 37 -11.40 11.92 -10.64
C ASP A 37 -12.92 11.85 -10.86
N CYS A 38 -13.52 12.95 -11.36
CA CYS A 38 -14.96 13.04 -11.62
C CYS A 38 -15.46 12.10 -12.73
N THR A 39 -14.57 11.57 -13.57
CA THR A 39 -14.96 10.60 -14.61
C THR A 39 -15.31 9.24 -14.00
N LEU A 40 -14.64 8.83 -12.94
CA LEU A 40 -14.94 7.61 -12.20
C LEU A 40 -16.28 7.73 -11.45
N GLU A 41 -16.60 8.92 -10.93
CA GLU A 41 -17.87 9.17 -10.21
C GLU A 41 -19.09 8.97 -11.12
N LYS A 42 -18.96 9.28 -12.41
CA LYS A 42 -20.05 9.10 -13.38
C LYS A 42 -20.23 7.65 -13.86
N GLN A 43 -19.21 6.84 -13.77
CA GLN A 43 -19.19 5.47 -14.31
C GLN A 43 -19.35 4.39 -13.27
N SER A 44 -19.24 4.73 -11.98
CA SER A 44 -19.36 3.80 -10.86
C SER A 44 -20.37 4.32 -9.83
N GLN A 45 -20.93 3.43 -9.04
CA GLN A 45 -21.75 3.82 -7.90
C GLN A 45 -20.84 4.25 -6.74
N PHE A 46 -21.04 5.45 -6.23
CA PHE A 46 -20.41 5.91 -5.00
C PHE A 46 -21.34 5.78 -3.81
N VAL A 47 -20.90 5.10 -2.76
CA VAL A 47 -21.60 4.97 -1.48
C VAL A 47 -20.74 5.59 -0.40
N TYR A 48 -21.17 6.72 0.14
CA TYR A 48 -20.50 7.34 1.28
C TYR A 48 -20.70 6.52 2.55
N GLY A 49 -19.61 6.15 3.22
CA GLY A 49 -19.67 5.42 4.47
C GLY A 49 -18.31 5.09 5.07
N ASP A 50 -18.33 4.86 6.38
CA ASP A 50 -17.17 4.47 7.18
C ASP A 50 -17.25 2.98 7.53
N ILE A 51 -16.18 2.23 7.27
CA ILE A 51 -16.12 0.79 7.62
C ILE A 51 -16.22 0.53 9.13
N ARG A 52 -16.02 1.54 9.97
CA ARG A 52 -16.24 1.46 11.42
C ARG A 52 -17.72 1.45 11.80
N SER A 53 -18.58 1.92 10.92
CA SER A 53 -20.03 2.00 11.11
C SER A 53 -20.75 0.84 10.43
N VAL A 54 -21.29 -0.07 11.23
CA VAL A 54 -22.15 -1.19 10.72
C VAL A 54 -23.34 -0.65 9.92
N GLN A 55 -23.89 0.49 10.34
CA GLN A 55 -25.02 1.13 9.65
C GLN A 55 -24.64 1.61 8.25
N ASP A 56 -23.41 2.16 8.10
CA ASP A 56 -22.93 2.58 6.80
C ASP A 56 -22.67 1.40 5.88
N ILE A 57 -22.08 0.32 6.41
CA ILE A 57 -21.80 -0.90 5.64
C ILE A 57 -23.11 -1.54 5.12
N ARG A 58 -24.21 -1.47 5.85
CA ARG A 58 -25.54 -1.96 5.40
C ARG A 58 -26.02 -1.28 4.12
N LYS A 59 -25.57 -0.04 3.83
CA LYS A 59 -25.88 0.67 2.58
C LYS A 59 -25.33 -0.03 1.33
N LEU A 60 -24.29 -0.88 1.48
CA LEU A 60 -23.73 -1.68 0.40
C LEU A 60 -24.71 -2.74 -0.09
N ASN A 61 -25.63 -3.19 0.74
CA ASN A 61 -26.58 -4.25 0.42
C ASN A 61 -25.88 -5.44 -0.28
N LEU A 62 -24.85 -6.00 0.39
CA LEU A 62 -24.02 -7.06 -0.14
C LEU A 62 -24.84 -8.27 -0.58
N GLN A 63 -24.44 -8.89 -1.68
CA GLN A 63 -25.05 -10.06 -2.28
C GLN A 63 -24.07 -11.25 -2.30
N PRO A 64 -24.54 -12.50 -2.35
CA PRO A 64 -23.64 -13.68 -2.37
C PRO A 64 -22.63 -13.67 -3.52
N ASP A 65 -23.01 -13.08 -4.67
CA ASP A 65 -22.15 -13.03 -5.86
C ASP A 65 -21.24 -11.83 -5.95
N ASP A 66 -21.26 -10.93 -4.96
CA ASP A 66 -20.34 -9.79 -4.91
C ASP A 66 -18.88 -10.23 -4.72
N ILE A 67 -17.99 -9.38 -5.21
CA ILE A 67 -16.55 -9.48 -4.99
C ILE A 67 -16.11 -8.26 -4.19
N VAL A 68 -15.50 -8.47 -3.03
CA VAL A 68 -15.03 -7.38 -2.17
C VAL A 68 -13.52 -7.18 -2.28
N TYR A 69 -13.09 -5.99 -2.70
CA TYR A 69 -11.71 -5.54 -2.62
C TYR A 69 -11.59 -4.62 -1.41
N HIS A 70 -10.97 -5.13 -0.35
CA HIS A 70 -10.86 -4.39 0.90
C HIS A 70 -9.54 -3.63 0.95
N LEU A 71 -9.60 -2.33 0.55
CA LEU A 71 -8.46 -1.41 0.48
C LEU A 71 -8.53 -0.33 1.57
N ALA A 72 -9.71 -0.15 2.20
CA ALA A 72 -9.88 0.83 3.27
C ALA A 72 -8.95 0.52 4.44
N ALA A 73 -8.05 1.43 4.74
CA ALA A 73 -7.11 1.32 5.85
C ALA A 73 -6.55 2.68 6.23
N ARG A 74 -6.20 2.87 7.48
CA ARG A 74 -5.28 3.92 7.94
C ARG A 74 -3.84 3.49 7.70
N GLN A 75 -3.02 4.41 7.22
CA GLN A 75 -1.61 4.20 6.90
C GLN A 75 -0.76 5.44 7.23
N PHE A 76 0.55 5.37 7.05
CA PHE A 76 1.45 6.49 7.37
C PHE A 76 1.30 7.73 6.49
N ALA A 77 0.57 7.63 5.37
CA ALA A 77 0.24 8.80 4.54
C ALA A 77 -0.91 9.64 5.12
N ASP A 78 -1.63 9.11 6.11
CA ASP A 78 -2.68 9.82 6.83
C ASP A 78 -2.09 10.69 7.94
N ASN A 79 -2.94 11.51 8.57
CA ASN A 79 -2.55 12.32 9.72
C ASN A 79 -2.48 11.45 10.99
N VAL A 80 -1.39 10.70 11.14
CA VAL A 80 -1.16 9.81 12.29
C VAL A 80 -1.03 10.64 13.57
N PRO A 81 -1.82 10.38 14.62
CA PRO A 81 -1.76 11.13 15.87
C PRO A 81 -0.44 10.89 16.60
N ARG A 82 -0.07 11.82 17.49
CA ARG A 82 1.14 11.69 18.31
C ARG A 82 1.02 10.62 19.39
N SER A 83 -0.17 10.48 19.97
CA SER A 83 -0.50 9.50 21.02
C SER A 83 -1.55 8.51 20.54
N ASN A 84 -1.69 7.39 21.25
CA ASN A 84 -2.70 6.36 20.95
C ASN A 84 -2.66 5.82 19.51
N ARG A 85 -1.48 5.80 18.89
CA ARG A 85 -1.28 5.32 17.51
C ARG A 85 -1.83 3.90 17.31
N GLN A 86 -1.67 3.03 18.29
CA GLN A 86 -2.20 1.67 18.22
C GLN A 86 -3.73 1.67 18.07
N ALA A 87 -4.44 2.30 18.98
CA ALA A 87 -5.91 2.40 18.89
C ALA A 87 -6.35 3.05 17.57
N TRP A 88 -5.65 4.10 17.14
CA TRP A 88 -5.95 4.79 15.91
C TRP A 88 -5.86 3.88 14.67
N PHE A 89 -4.81 3.06 14.53
CA PHE A 89 -4.72 2.09 13.44
C PHE A 89 -5.74 0.97 13.59
N PHE A 90 -5.93 0.45 14.81
CA PHE A 90 -6.78 -0.70 15.07
C PHE A 90 -8.27 -0.42 14.82
N GLU A 91 -8.76 0.77 15.12
CA GLU A 91 -10.16 1.16 14.84
C GLU A 91 -10.56 0.90 13.38
N VAL A 92 -9.73 1.27 12.43
CA VAL A 92 -10.04 1.11 11.01
C VAL A 92 -9.55 -0.24 10.50
N ASN A 93 -8.27 -0.56 10.74
CA ASN A 93 -7.64 -1.72 10.11
C ASN A 93 -8.10 -3.05 10.69
N VAL A 94 -8.54 -3.08 11.95
CA VAL A 94 -9.01 -4.30 12.62
C VAL A 94 -10.53 -4.27 12.78
N THR A 95 -11.07 -3.30 13.52
CA THR A 95 -12.52 -3.22 13.77
C THR A 95 -13.29 -3.00 12.46
N GLY A 96 -12.79 -2.12 11.59
CA GLY A 96 -13.39 -1.91 10.27
C GLY A 96 -13.39 -3.17 9.41
N THR A 97 -12.27 -3.90 9.39
CA THR A 97 -12.18 -5.20 8.69
C THR A 97 -13.15 -6.22 9.29
N GLN A 98 -13.26 -6.30 10.61
CA GLN A 98 -14.21 -7.18 11.28
C GLN A 98 -15.67 -6.89 10.87
N ASN A 99 -16.05 -5.62 10.81
CA ASN A 99 -17.38 -5.21 10.38
C ASN A 99 -17.69 -5.61 8.93
N ILE A 100 -16.73 -5.45 8.03
CA ILE A 100 -16.84 -5.90 6.63
C ILE A 100 -17.01 -7.42 6.56
N LEU A 101 -16.21 -8.19 7.31
CA LEU A 101 -16.28 -9.65 7.35
C LEU A 101 -17.64 -10.14 7.88
N GLN A 102 -18.17 -9.49 8.92
CA GLN A 102 -19.51 -9.80 9.46
C GLN A 102 -20.60 -9.53 8.42
N ALA A 103 -20.53 -8.41 7.71
CA ALA A 103 -21.47 -8.07 6.67
C ALA A 103 -21.42 -9.06 5.49
N MET A 104 -20.20 -9.43 5.04
CA MET A 104 -20.00 -10.44 4.01
C MET A 104 -20.56 -11.80 4.45
N SER A 105 -20.28 -12.23 5.67
CA SER A 105 -20.80 -13.50 6.21
C SER A 105 -22.32 -13.51 6.26
N ALA A 106 -22.95 -12.43 6.73
CA ALA A 106 -24.40 -12.30 6.79
C ALA A 106 -25.07 -12.31 5.39
N ALA A 107 -24.39 -11.77 4.39
CA ALA A 107 -24.86 -11.73 3.00
C ALA A 107 -24.53 -13.01 2.20
N GLY A 108 -23.73 -13.93 2.75
CA GLY A 108 -23.25 -15.10 2.02
C GLY A 108 -22.16 -14.76 0.97
N THR A 109 -21.59 -13.55 1.02
CA THR A 109 -20.50 -13.11 0.14
C THR A 109 -19.19 -13.80 0.57
N THR A 110 -18.53 -14.52 -0.36
CA THR A 110 -17.36 -15.36 -0.01
C THR A 110 -16.08 -14.96 -0.72
N ARG A 111 -16.09 -13.98 -1.62
CA ARG A 111 -14.94 -13.61 -2.47
C ARG A 111 -14.32 -12.30 -2.01
N MET A 112 -13.03 -12.34 -1.62
CA MET A 112 -12.33 -11.19 -1.10
C MET A 112 -10.89 -11.08 -1.61
N VAL A 113 -10.48 -9.85 -1.92
CA VAL A 113 -9.07 -9.47 -2.05
C VAL A 113 -8.76 -8.47 -0.94
N PHE A 114 -7.73 -8.73 -0.17
CA PHE A 114 -7.26 -7.87 0.92
C PHE A 114 -5.83 -7.40 0.69
N PHE A 115 -5.60 -6.10 0.80
CA PHE A 115 -4.26 -5.54 0.78
C PHE A 115 -3.72 -5.37 2.20
N SER A 116 -2.81 -6.26 2.57
CA SER A 116 -1.97 -6.18 3.75
C SER A 116 -0.71 -5.35 3.44
N THR A 117 0.44 -5.72 3.99
CA THR A 117 1.73 -5.06 3.81
C THR A 117 2.88 -5.98 4.19
N ASP A 118 4.06 -5.77 3.63
CA ASP A 118 5.31 -6.38 4.07
C ASP A 118 5.74 -5.96 5.49
N MET A 119 5.24 -4.84 6.00
CA MET A 119 5.53 -4.38 7.36
C MET A 119 5.04 -5.34 8.46
N THR A 120 4.25 -6.34 8.09
CA THR A 120 3.89 -7.47 8.96
C THR A 120 5.09 -8.32 9.36
N TYR A 121 6.13 -8.39 8.52
CA TYR A 121 7.34 -9.20 8.80
C TYR A 121 8.29 -8.54 9.81
N GLY A 122 8.35 -7.21 9.85
CA GLY A 122 9.25 -6.45 10.71
C GLY A 122 10.72 -6.55 10.28
N MET A 123 11.62 -6.79 11.24
CA MET A 123 13.04 -7.06 10.96
C MET A 123 13.19 -8.46 10.41
N VAL A 124 13.80 -8.58 9.24
CA VAL A 124 13.95 -9.86 8.55
C VAL A 124 15.35 -10.44 8.76
N ASN A 125 15.42 -11.76 8.98
CA ASN A 125 16.68 -12.47 9.20
C ASN A 125 17.25 -13.08 7.90
N SER A 126 16.42 -13.17 6.86
CA SER A 126 16.79 -13.67 5.53
C SER A 126 16.14 -12.83 4.44
N CYS A 127 16.80 -12.73 3.31
CA CYS A 127 16.33 -11.95 2.17
C CYS A 127 16.70 -12.70 0.88
N PRO A 128 15.76 -12.93 -0.06
CA PRO A 128 14.38 -12.45 -0.06
C PRO A 128 13.48 -13.16 0.97
N VAL A 129 12.39 -12.47 1.37
CA VAL A 129 11.44 -12.91 2.39
C VAL A 129 10.28 -13.65 1.73
N SER A 130 10.06 -14.91 2.10
CA SER A 130 8.88 -15.69 1.66
C SER A 130 7.65 -15.39 2.52
N GLU A 131 6.48 -15.83 2.06
CA GLU A 131 5.21 -15.66 2.79
C GLU A 131 5.15 -16.44 4.11
N ASP A 132 6.00 -17.47 4.25
CA ASP A 132 6.10 -18.31 5.46
C ASP A 132 7.01 -17.69 6.53
N HIS A 133 7.70 -16.59 6.23
CA HIS A 133 8.50 -15.88 7.23
C HIS A 133 7.61 -15.42 8.39
N PRO A 134 8.06 -15.61 9.66
CA PRO A 134 7.30 -15.16 10.83
C PRO A 134 6.91 -13.68 10.77
N GLN A 135 5.68 -13.40 11.13
CA GLN A 135 5.20 -12.02 11.26
C GLN A 135 5.58 -11.46 12.64
N ASN A 136 6.48 -10.48 12.65
CA ASN A 136 6.95 -9.80 13.86
C ASN A 136 7.01 -8.27 13.62
N PRO A 137 5.84 -7.62 13.52
CA PRO A 137 5.75 -6.21 13.14
C PRO A 137 6.43 -5.29 14.14
N LEU A 138 7.10 -4.23 13.65
CA LEU A 138 7.87 -3.28 14.46
C LEU A 138 7.01 -2.23 15.17
N GLY A 139 5.73 -2.15 14.85
CA GLY A 139 4.88 -1.13 15.43
C GLY A 139 3.40 -1.27 15.08
N PRO A 140 2.60 -0.26 15.45
CA PRO A 140 1.14 -0.39 15.46
C PRO A 140 0.51 -0.57 14.08
N TYR A 141 1.07 -0.03 12.99
CA TYR A 141 0.54 -0.25 11.65
C TYR A 141 0.69 -1.71 11.21
N GLY A 142 1.92 -2.24 11.25
CA GLY A 142 2.19 -3.63 10.92
C GLY A 142 1.36 -4.57 11.80
N SER A 143 1.29 -4.32 13.12
CA SER A 143 0.48 -5.10 14.07
C SER A 143 -1.00 -5.11 13.70
N SER A 144 -1.57 -3.97 13.31
CA SER A 144 -2.97 -3.89 12.90
C SER A 144 -3.27 -4.72 11.64
N LYS A 145 -2.31 -4.79 10.70
CA LYS A 145 -2.45 -5.60 9.49
C LYS A 145 -2.32 -7.10 9.79
N VAL A 146 -1.42 -7.50 10.71
CA VAL A 146 -1.34 -8.89 11.19
C VAL A 146 -2.67 -9.33 11.81
N GLU A 147 -3.26 -8.52 12.68
CA GLU A 147 -4.55 -8.86 13.30
C GLU A 147 -5.69 -8.92 12.27
N ALA A 148 -5.70 -8.02 11.27
CA ALA A 148 -6.65 -8.10 10.18
C ALA A 148 -6.50 -9.39 9.34
N GLU A 149 -5.26 -9.81 9.04
CA GLU A 149 -5.03 -11.10 8.36
C GLU A 149 -5.54 -12.29 9.16
N LYS A 150 -5.30 -12.31 10.49
CA LYS A 150 -5.81 -13.38 11.39
C LYS A 150 -7.33 -13.40 11.38
N LEU A 151 -8.00 -12.24 11.48
CA LEU A 151 -9.45 -12.15 11.39
C LEU A 151 -9.97 -12.72 10.06
N ILE A 152 -9.39 -12.35 8.93
CA ILE A 152 -9.77 -12.87 7.61
C ILE A 152 -9.62 -14.39 7.56
N ARG A 153 -8.52 -14.92 8.08
CA ARG A 153 -8.24 -16.37 8.09
C ARG A 153 -9.19 -17.15 9.02
N SER A 154 -9.77 -16.53 10.05
CA SER A 154 -10.75 -17.17 10.95
C SER A 154 -12.11 -17.42 10.29
N TYR A 155 -12.41 -16.78 9.15
CA TYR A 155 -13.63 -17.02 8.37
C TYR A 155 -13.39 -18.15 7.35
N GLU A 156 -13.64 -19.40 7.74
CA GLU A 156 -13.31 -20.60 6.95
C GLU A 156 -13.96 -20.63 5.57
N LYS A 157 -15.19 -20.14 5.44
CA LYS A 157 -15.94 -20.10 4.18
C LYS A 157 -15.51 -18.99 3.22
N LEU A 158 -14.59 -18.12 3.66
CA LEU A 158 -14.14 -16.99 2.87
C LEU A 158 -12.97 -17.35 1.96
N ASN A 159 -13.16 -17.23 0.67
CA ASN A 159 -12.11 -17.28 -0.33
C ASN A 159 -11.43 -15.92 -0.38
N ALA A 160 -10.44 -15.73 0.47
CA ALA A 160 -9.72 -14.46 0.61
C ALA A 160 -8.28 -14.58 0.14
N THR A 161 -7.93 -13.83 -0.90
CA THR A 161 -6.55 -13.63 -1.32
C THR A 161 -5.99 -12.42 -0.59
N ILE A 162 -4.89 -12.61 0.13
CA ILE A 162 -4.20 -11.56 0.88
C ILE A 162 -2.90 -11.21 0.16
N PHE A 163 -2.75 -9.95 -0.20
CA PHE A 163 -1.50 -9.42 -0.75
C PHE A 163 -0.71 -8.68 0.31
N ARG A 164 0.59 -8.95 0.38
CA ARG A 164 1.60 -8.23 1.18
C ARG A 164 2.53 -7.45 0.25
N PRO A 165 2.07 -6.30 -0.28
CA PRO A 165 2.91 -5.49 -1.14
C PRO A 165 4.06 -4.87 -0.36
N ARG A 166 5.22 -4.74 -1.03
CA ARG A 166 6.26 -3.82 -0.64
C ARG A 166 5.77 -2.38 -0.87
N LEU A 167 6.57 -1.35 -0.66
CA LEU A 167 6.15 0.03 -0.86
C LEU A 167 5.49 0.24 -2.24
N ILE A 168 4.18 0.44 -2.24
CA ILE A 168 3.43 0.71 -3.48
C ILE A 168 3.77 2.12 -3.96
N THR A 169 4.21 2.25 -5.22
CA THR A 169 4.59 3.53 -5.82
C THR A 169 3.99 3.71 -7.22
N GLY A 170 4.03 4.93 -7.75
CA GLY A 170 3.49 5.27 -9.06
C GLY A 170 2.91 6.68 -9.08
N ALA A 171 2.38 7.09 -10.24
CA ALA A 171 1.75 8.40 -10.43
C ALA A 171 0.60 8.63 -9.43
N GLY A 172 0.64 9.74 -8.68
CA GLY A 172 -0.33 10.06 -7.63
C GLY A 172 0.07 9.67 -6.21
N ARG A 173 1.15 8.90 -6.02
CA ARG A 173 1.69 8.56 -4.71
C ARG A 173 2.62 9.66 -4.21
N LEU A 174 2.18 10.47 -3.27
CA LEU A 174 3.02 11.50 -2.66
C LEU A 174 3.59 11.04 -1.31
N GLY A 175 2.80 10.94 -0.29
CA GLY A 175 3.25 10.49 1.03
C GLY A 175 4.68 10.96 1.38
N ILE A 176 5.52 10.02 1.81
CA ILE A 176 6.94 10.29 2.11
C ILE A 176 7.73 10.71 0.88
N LEU A 177 7.38 10.21 -0.31
CA LEU A 177 8.06 10.53 -1.57
C LEU A 177 7.92 12.01 -1.92
N GLY A 178 6.84 12.68 -1.52
CA GLY A 178 6.66 14.11 -1.73
C GLY A 178 7.76 14.96 -1.11
N LYS A 179 8.30 14.56 0.06
CA LYS A 179 9.43 15.26 0.70
C LYS A 179 10.71 15.09 -0.11
N LEU A 180 10.99 13.88 -0.59
CA LEU A 180 12.10 13.57 -1.48
C LEU A 180 12.01 14.36 -2.79
N PHE A 181 10.86 14.31 -3.45
CA PHE A 181 10.63 15.01 -4.72
C PHE A 181 10.75 16.52 -4.57
N ARG A 182 10.34 17.08 -3.44
CA ARG A 182 10.52 18.50 -3.14
C ARG A 182 12.01 18.88 -3.09
N LEU A 183 12.85 18.09 -2.40
CA LEU A 183 14.30 18.34 -2.37
C LEU A 183 14.89 18.32 -3.78
N ILE A 184 14.57 17.28 -4.56
CA ILE A 184 15.07 17.13 -5.92
C ILE A 184 14.60 18.29 -6.83
N SER A 185 13.33 18.68 -6.75
CA SER A 185 12.78 19.78 -7.57
C SER A 185 13.36 21.16 -7.24
N LEU A 186 13.93 21.31 -6.03
CA LEU A 186 14.57 22.54 -5.57
C LEU A 186 16.10 22.50 -5.71
N ASN A 187 16.66 21.45 -6.33
CA ASN A 187 18.11 21.23 -6.44
C ASN A 187 18.82 21.20 -5.08
N LEU A 188 18.14 20.73 -4.03
CA LEU A 188 18.69 20.63 -2.69
C LEU A 188 19.38 19.28 -2.48
N PRO A 189 20.34 19.20 -1.52
CA PRO A 189 20.94 17.92 -1.15
C PRO A 189 19.90 16.92 -0.67
N VAL A 190 20.08 15.65 -1.05
CA VAL A 190 19.18 14.54 -0.69
C VAL A 190 19.88 13.66 0.35
N PRO A 191 19.42 13.67 1.62
CA PRO A 191 19.99 12.78 2.64
C PRO A 191 19.57 11.33 2.36
N MET A 192 20.52 10.43 2.45
CA MET A 192 20.35 8.99 2.27
C MET A 192 20.78 8.26 3.53
N ILE A 193 19.89 7.45 4.13
CA ILE A 193 20.22 6.67 5.33
C ILE A 193 21.18 5.54 4.97
N GLY A 194 22.34 5.50 5.62
CA GLY A 194 23.39 4.58 5.28
C GLY A 194 24.19 5.01 4.04
N ASN A 195 24.87 4.05 3.41
CA ASN A 195 25.67 4.27 2.20
C ASN A 195 24.91 4.03 0.89
N GLY A 196 23.65 3.57 0.99
CA GLY A 196 22.77 3.31 -0.14
C GLY A 196 23.06 2.05 -0.94
N THR A 197 23.86 1.12 -0.43
CA THR A 197 24.14 -0.19 -1.07
C THR A 197 23.00 -1.19 -0.85
N ASN A 198 22.13 -0.93 0.12
CA ASN A 198 20.96 -1.74 0.39
C ASN A 198 19.95 -1.63 -0.75
N ARG A 199 19.21 -2.72 -0.97
CA ARG A 199 18.10 -2.79 -1.94
C ARG A 199 16.78 -2.68 -1.21
N TYR A 200 16.01 -1.66 -1.57
CA TYR A 200 14.70 -1.37 -1.01
C TYR A 200 13.67 -1.55 -2.12
N GLN A 201 13.18 -2.80 -2.26
CA GLN A 201 12.21 -3.17 -3.29
C GLN A 201 10.93 -2.35 -3.18
N MET A 202 10.31 -2.07 -4.32
CA MET A 202 8.99 -1.45 -4.43
C MET A 202 8.07 -2.31 -5.29
N VAL A 203 6.85 -1.86 -5.48
CA VAL A 203 5.92 -2.43 -6.45
C VAL A 203 5.08 -1.31 -7.05
N SER A 204 4.85 -1.33 -8.36
CA SER A 204 3.98 -0.34 -8.98
C SER A 204 2.52 -0.55 -8.58
N VAL A 205 1.76 0.53 -8.50
CA VAL A 205 0.32 0.44 -8.21
C VAL A 205 -0.43 -0.30 -9.32
N ASP A 206 0.00 -0.17 -10.57
CA ASP A 206 -0.59 -0.90 -11.69
C ASP A 206 -0.35 -2.41 -11.55
N ASP A 207 0.85 -2.82 -11.13
CA ASP A 207 1.17 -4.22 -10.85
C ASP A 207 0.36 -4.75 -9.66
N CYS A 208 0.13 -3.95 -8.61
CA CYS A 208 -0.78 -4.32 -7.52
C CYS A 208 -2.21 -4.56 -8.02
N VAL A 209 -2.70 -3.70 -8.92
CA VAL A 209 -4.03 -3.85 -9.51
C VAL A 209 -4.10 -5.09 -10.40
N THR A 210 -3.08 -5.35 -11.22
CA THR A 210 -3.05 -6.58 -12.02
C THR A 210 -3.04 -7.84 -11.17
N ALA A 211 -2.31 -7.84 -10.03
CA ALA A 211 -2.34 -8.95 -9.07
C ALA A 211 -3.75 -9.18 -8.50
N ALA A 212 -4.47 -8.11 -8.14
CA ALA A 212 -5.85 -8.20 -7.65
C ALA A 212 -6.81 -8.80 -8.71
N LEU A 213 -6.63 -8.42 -9.98
CA LEU A 213 -7.42 -8.98 -11.08
C LEU A 213 -7.05 -10.44 -11.36
N GLN A 214 -5.78 -10.83 -11.22
CA GLN A 214 -5.37 -12.23 -11.34
C GLN A 214 -5.94 -13.09 -10.22
N ALA A 215 -6.03 -12.58 -8.98
CA ALA A 215 -6.72 -13.30 -7.90
C ALA A 215 -8.18 -13.60 -8.27
N CYS A 216 -8.88 -12.63 -8.86
CA CYS A 216 -10.25 -12.82 -9.34
C CYS A 216 -10.33 -13.91 -10.42
N LYS A 217 -9.44 -13.87 -11.42
CA LYS A 217 -9.40 -14.87 -12.50
C LYS A 217 -9.07 -16.28 -11.99
N ASN A 218 -8.29 -16.39 -10.91
CA ASN A 218 -7.91 -17.64 -10.27
C ASN A 218 -8.84 -18.03 -9.11
N ASN A 219 -10.09 -17.52 -9.10
CA ASN A 219 -11.13 -17.85 -8.13
C ASN A 219 -10.73 -17.58 -6.66
N PHE A 220 -10.01 -16.49 -6.41
CA PHE A 220 -9.64 -16.02 -5.08
C PHE A 220 -8.95 -17.09 -4.21
N PRO A 221 -7.77 -17.60 -4.57
CA PRO A 221 -7.10 -18.59 -3.77
C PRO A 221 -6.92 -18.08 -2.34
N ARG A 222 -7.20 -18.97 -1.37
CA ARG A 222 -7.13 -18.64 0.07
C ARG A 222 -5.69 -18.64 0.57
N GLU A 223 -4.87 -17.80 -0.07
CA GLU A 223 -3.42 -17.73 0.11
C GLU A 223 -2.93 -16.31 0.44
N ASN A 224 -1.73 -16.23 0.99
CA ASN A 224 -0.99 -14.98 1.13
C ASN A 224 0.03 -14.90 0.00
N PHE A 225 0.20 -13.70 -0.57
CA PHE A 225 1.15 -13.44 -1.65
C PHE A 225 1.94 -12.16 -1.41
N ASN A 226 3.23 -12.26 -1.53
CA ASN A 226 4.12 -11.11 -1.59
C ASN A 226 4.01 -10.42 -2.95
N LEU A 227 4.06 -9.08 -2.96
CA LEU A 227 4.15 -8.31 -4.19
C LEU A 227 5.36 -7.37 -4.12
N GLY A 228 6.24 -7.50 -5.11
CA GLY A 228 7.44 -6.68 -5.26
C GLY A 228 7.87 -6.62 -6.72
N SER A 229 8.80 -5.72 -7.04
CA SER A 229 9.43 -5.63 -8.37
C SER A 229 10.45 -6.74 -8.59
N LEU A 230 10.82 -6.97 -9.85
CA LEU A 230 11.97 -7.78 -10.21
C LEU A 230 13.25 -6.93 -10.21
N ASN A 231 14.37 -7.52 -9.74
CA ASN A 231 15.70 -6.90 -9.79
C ASN A 231 15.74 -5.44 -9.28
N PRO A 232 15.29 -5.18 -8.04
CA PRO A 232 15.28 -3.82 -7.51
C PRO A 232 16.69 -3.23 -7.48
N PRO A 233 16.85 -1.95 -7.85
CA PRO A 233 18.14 -1.25 -7.76
C PRO A 233 18.56 -1.08 -6.30
N THR A 234 19.82 -0.73 -6.08
CA THR A 234 20.25 -0.20 -4.78
C THR A 234 19.56 1.14 -4.49
N THR A 235 19.44 1.50 -3.23
CA THR A 235 18.86 2.81 -2.83
C THR A 235 19.61 3.96 -3.49
N ARG A 236 20.95 3.86 -3.64
CA ARG A 236 21.75 4.86 -4.34
C ARG A 236 21.39 4.94 -5.82
N GLU A 237 21.41 3.83 -6.54
CA GLU A 237 21.06 3.78 -7.97
C GLU A 237 19.66 4.34 -8.22
N LEU A 238 18.69 4.02 -7.38
CA LEU A 238 17.33 4.52 -7.48
C LEU A 238 17.28 6.05 -7.35
N LEU A 239 17.91 6.59 -6.29
CA LEU A 239 17.93 8.04 -6.04
C LEU A 239 18.70 8.82 -7.13
N GLU A 240 19.84 8.30 -7.59
CA GLU A 240 20.60 8.89 -8.69
C GLU A 240 19.79 8.88 -10.01
N ALA A 241 19.06 7.79 -10.28
CA ALA A 241 18.20 7.70 -11.46
C ALA A 241 17.09 8.76 -11.44
N ILE A 242 16.45 9.01 -10.28
CA ILE A 242 15.40 10.03 -10.15
C ILE A 242 16.01 11.44 -10.29
N ILE A 243 17.16 11.72 -9.67
CA ILE A 243 17.85 13.01 -9.80
C ILE A 243 18.20 13.29 -11.26
N LYS A 244 18.71 12.28 -11.96
CA LYS A 244 19.02 12.37 -13.40
C LYS A 244 17.76 12.60 -14.24
N HIS A 245 16.68 11.85 -13.98
CA HIS A 245 15.40 11.99 -14.67
C HIS A 245 14.81 13.40 -14.47
N ALA A 246 14.92 13.94 -13.25
CA ALA A 246 14.46 15.28 -12.92
C ALA A 246 15.33 16.41 -13.54
N ASN A 247 16.45 16.07 -14.18
CA ASN A 247 17.48 17.04 -14.61
C ASN A 247 17.89 17.98 -13.46
N SER A 248 18.00 17.44 -12.24
CA SER A 248 18.27 18.20 -11.02
C SER A 248 19.77 18.25 -10.71
N LYS A 249 20.20 19.35 -10.12
CA LYS A 249 21.56 19.52 -9.55
C LYS A 249 21.69 18.94 -8.14
N SER A 250 20.67 18.26 -7.63
CA SER A 250 20.72 17.59 -6.33
C SER A 250 21.85 16.55 -6.31
N PHE A 251 22.39 16.30 -5.14
CA PHE A 251 23.38 15.25 -4.88
C PHE A 251 23.05 14.51 -3.61
N LEU A 252 23.52 13.27 -3.51
CA LEU A 252 23.26 12.40 -2.35
C LEU A 252 24.25 12.68 -1.21
N ILE A 253 23.70 12.79 0.01
CA ILE A 253 24.50 12.87 1.24
C ILE A 253 24.26 11.59 2.04
N PRO A 254 25.23 10.65 2.08
CA PRO A 254 25.17 9.50 2.95
C PRO A 254 25.18 9.92 4.42
N VAL A 255 24.19 9.49 5.19
CA VAL A 255 24.10 9.77 6.62
C VAL A 255 24.16 8.44 7.37
N PRO A 256 25.15 8.22 8.25
CA PRO A 256 25.25 6.98 9.01
C PRO A 256 23.97 6.70 9.79
N ALA A 257 23.40 5.49 9.61
CA ALA A 257 22.12 5.11 10.22
C ALA A 257 22.12 5.24 11.74
N ARG A 258 23.25 4.93 12.37
CA ARG A 258 23.45 5.08 13.83
C ARG A 258 23.30 6.51 14.35
N LEU A 259 23.54 7.51 13.50
CA LEU A 259 23.42 8.92 13.86
C LEU A 259 22.02 9.46 13.55
N ILE A 260 21.45 9.12 12.39
CA ILE A 260 20.19 9.70 11.95
C ILE A 260 18.96 9.07 12.64
N LYS A 261 18.98 7.76 12.96
CA LYS A 261 17.84 7.09 13.58
C LYS A 261 17.46 7.68 14.94
N PRO A 262 18.39 7.99 15.88
CA PRO A 262 18.08 8.70 17.11
C PRO A 262 17.49 10.10 16.88
N VAL A 263 18.01 10.84 15.89
CA VAL A 263 17.48 12.16 15.53
C VAL A 263 16.04 12.07 15.04
N LEU A 264 15.74 11.12 14.14
CA LEU A 264 14.39 10.88 13.67
C LEU A 264 13.43 10.49 14.80
N SER A 265 13.92 9.67 15.76
CA SER A 265 13.15 9.32 16.96
C SER A 265 12.87 10.53 17.84
N GLY A 266 13.85 11.41 18.04
CA GLY A 266 13.67 12.65 18.77
C GLY A 266 12.66 13.60 18.12
N LEU A 267 12.77 13.77 16.80
CA LEU A 267 11.82 14.57 16.02
C LEU A 267 10.39 14.02 16.09
N ASP A 268 10.22 12.71 16.05
CA ASP A 268 8.90 12.07 16.19
C ASP A 268 8.27 12.35 17.57
N LYS A 269 9.07 12.30 18.65
CA LYS A 269 8.61 12.58 20.02
C LYS A 269 8.10 14.03 20.18
N ILE A 270 8.71 14.98 19.50
CA ILE A 270 8.27 16.40 19.53
C ILE A 270 7.21 16.72 18.47
N GLY A 271 6.79 15.73 17.68
CA GLY A 271 5.75 15.82 16.64
C GLY A 271 6.20 16.42 15.32
N MET A 272 7.50 16.45 15.06
CA MET A 272 8.10 16.82 13.78
C MET A 272 8.47 15.55 12.97
N THR A 273 7.53 14.61 12.87
CA THR A 273 7.74 13.31 12.24
C THR A 273 8.14 13.44 10.78
N LEU A 274 9.36 13.09 10.46
CA LEU A 274 9.84 12.96 9.08
C LEU A 274 9.60 11.56 8.54
N LEU A 275 9.96 10.55 9.34
CA LEU A 275 9.79 9.12 9.13
C LEU A 275 9.29 8.50 10.43
N TYR A 276 8.38 7.55 10.33
CA TYR A 276 7.92 6.79 11.49
C TYR A 276 8.94 5.72 11.89
N PRO A 277 8.98 5.30 13.17
CA PRO A 277 9.90 4.28 13.67
C PRO A 277 9.94 3.01 12.82
N GLU A 278 8.79 2.50 12.43
CA GLU A 278 8.65 1.32 11.56
C GLU A 278 9.32 1.50 10.20
N GLN A 279 9.38 2.73 9.68
CA GLN A 279 9.96 3.04 8.37
C GLN A 279 11.48 3.19 8.43
N TYR A 280 11.99 4.02 9.37
CA TYR A 280 13.44 4.24 9.42
C TYR A 280 14.22 3.07 10.02
N ALA A 281 13.57 2.20 10.80
CA ALA A 281 14.24 1.02 11.37
C ALA A 281 14.85 0.13 10.28
N ILE A 282 14.14 -0.06 9.16
CA ILE A 282 14.54 -0.94 8.05
C ILE A 282 15.12 -0.19 6.83
N ALA A 283 15.24 1.14 6.89
CA ALA A 283 15.57 1.94 5.70
C ALA A 283 16.98 1.71 5.13
N ASP A 284 17.91 1.22 5.94
CA ASP A 284 19.29 0.88 5.58
C ASP A 284 19.54 -0.62 5.39
N GLN A 285 18.45 -1.42 5.37
CA GLN A 285 18.54 -2.87 5.22
C GLN A 285 18.05 -3.33 3.86
N ASN A 286 18.54 -4.50 3.41
CA ASN A 286 17.94 -5.18 2.29
C ASN A 286 16.54 -5.65 2.68
N THR A 287 15.55 -5.26 1.88
CA THR A 287 14.16 -5.67 2.11
C THR A 287 13.57 -6.08 0.76
N LEU A 288 13.78 -7.34 0.43
CA LEU A 288 13.32 -7.98 -0.80
C LEU A 288 12.29 -9.04 -0.43
N LEU A 289 11.19 -9.07 -1.15
CA LEU A 289 10.17 -10.10 -1.04
C LEU A 289 10.37 -11.15 -2.12
N ASP A 290 10.22 -12.42 -1.75
CA ASP A 290 10.11 -13.52 -2.72
C ASP A 290 8.71 -13.47 -3.35
N ILE A 291 8.66 -13.36 -4.66
CA ILE A 291 7.43 -13.31 -5.45
C ILE A 291 7.20 -14.59 -6.27
N THR A 292 7.94 -15.66 -5.96
CA THR A 292 7.83 -16.93 -6.67
C THR A 292 6.44 -17.53 -6.53
N LYS A 293 5.87 -17.50 -5.34
CA LYS A 293 4.56 -18.08 -5.05
C LYS A 293 3.43 -17.40 -5.85
N VAL A 294 3.41 -16.06 -5.90
CA VAL A 294 2.38 -15.34 -6.67
C VAL A 294 2.52 -15.60 -8.17
N ASN A 295 3.75 -15.73 -8.67
CA ASN A 295 3.98 -16.09 -10.06
C ASN A 295 3.47 -17.50 -10.38
N GLN A 296 3.79 -18.49 -9.54
CA GLN A 296 3.39 -19.88 -9.75
C GLN A 296 1.88 -20.10 -9.65
N LEU A 297 1.22 -19.51 -8.65
CA LEU A 297 -0.19 -19.78 -8.37
C LEU A 297 -1.15 -18.84 -9.08
N LEU A 298 -0.76 -17.60 -9.37
CA LEU A 298 -1.61 -16.63 -10.05
C LEU A 298 -1.17 -16.32 -11.48
N GLY A 299 0.01 -16.80 -11.92
CA GLY A 299 0.60 -16.41 -13.20
C GLY A 299 0.92 -14.91 -13.27
N TRP A 300 1.15 -14.29 -12.09
CA TRP A 300 1.45 -12.86 -12.03
C TRP A 300 2.95 -12.59 -11.97
N SER A 301 3.37 -11.57 -12.70
CA SER A 301 4.72 -10.99 -12.63
C SER A 301 4.62 -9.48 -12.73
N PRO A 302 5.50 -8.74 -12.02
CA PRO A 302 5.53 -7.28 -12.14
C PRO A 302 6.02 -6.88 -13.53
N SER A 303 5.41 -5.85 -14.09
CA SER A 303 5.75 -5.31 -15.41
C SER A 303 6.56 -4.02 -15.34
N CYS A 304 6.59 -3.37 -14.18
CA CYS A 304 7.21 -2.07 -13.99
C CYS A 304 8.43 -2.16 -13.07
N SER A 305 9.53 -1.52 -13.47
CA SER A 305 10.71 -1.39 -12.60
C SER A 305 10.50 -0.30 -11.55
N ASP A 306 11.23 -0.39 -10.41
CA ASP A 306 11.19 0.62 -9.35
C ASP A 306 11.56 2.01 -9.87
N ILE A 307 12.56 2.09 -10.76
CA ILE A 307 12.99 3.35 -11.36
C ILE A 307 11.86 3.95 -12.20
N THR A 308 11.22 3.15 -13.05
CA THR A 308 10.11 3.61 -13.90
C THR A 308 8.94 4.11 -13.07
N ALA A 309 8.54 3.35 -12.04
CA ALA A 309 7.45 3.73 -11.15
C ALA A 309 7.74 5.02 -10.37
N MET A 310 8.98 5.18 -9.91
CA MET A 310 9.42 6.38 -9.17
C MET A 310 9.54 7.61 -10.06
N CYS A 311 10.01 7.46 -11.29
CA CYS A 311 10.05 8.55 -12.29
C CYS A 311 8.62 9.02 -12.61
N ALA A 312 7.68 8.10 -12.86
CA ALA A 312 6.28 8.43 -13.09
C ALA A 312 5.64 9.16 -11.88
N ALA A 313 5.98 8.74 -10.64
CA ALA A 313 5.55 9.43 -9.44
C ALA A 313 6.11 10.86 -9.35
N TYR A 314 7.38 11.05 -9.70
CA TYR A 314 8.01 12.37 -9.74
C TYR A 314 7.36 13.28 -10.78
N ASP A 315 7.14 12.79 -12.00
CA ASP A 315 6.51 13.58 -13.08
C ASP A 315 5.10 14.03 -12.68
N ASN A 316 4.34 13.15 -12.08
CA ASN A 316 3.02 13.49 -11.54
C ASN A 316 3.11 14.57 -10.43
N TYR A 317 4.10 14.46 -9.52
CA TYR A 317 4.35 15.48 -8.50
C TYR A 317 4.61 16.87 -9.12
N ILE A 318 5.44 16.93 -10.15
CA ILE A 318 5.75 18.19 -10.85
C ILE A 318 4.52 18.76 -11.56
N ASN A 319 3.71 17.92 -12.20
CA ASN A 319 2.49 18.33 -12.87
C ASN A 319 1.46 18.93 -11.90
N ILE A 320 1.22 18.29 -10.74
CA ILE A 320 0.34 18.81 -9.70
C ILE A 320 0.83 20.20 -9.20
N LYS A 321 2.14 20.35 -9.02
CA LYS A 321 2.73 21.61 -8.56
C LYS A 321 2.63 22.76 -9.57
N LYS A 322 2.54 22.46 -10.87
CA LYS A 322 2.37 23.47 -11.94
C LYS A 322 0.91 23.95 -12.05
N THR A 323 -0.03 23.15 -11.56
CA THR A 323 -1.48 23.45 -11.64
C THR A 323 -2.04 24.10 -10.35
N GLN A 324 -1.23 24.20 -9.29
CA GLN A 324 -1.50 24.95 -8.05
C GLN A 324 -0.83 26.31 -8.08
#